data_1eee250166bef7990eddf7a1a83c4a63
#
_entry.id   1eee250166bef7990eddf7a1a83c4a63
#
_cell.length_a   1.000
_cell.length_b   1.000
_cell.length_c   1.000
_cell.angle_alpha   90.00
_cell.angle_beta   90.00
_cell.angle_gamma   90.00
#
_symmetry.space_group_name_H-M   'P 1'
#
loop_
_entity.id
_entity.type
_entity.pdbx_description
1 polymer ?
#
loop_
_entity_poly.entity_id
_entity_poly.type
_entity_poly.pdbx_seq_one_letter_code
_entity_poly.pdbx_strand_id
1 'polypeptide(L)'
;MGVLYGRALVQPTTIDQEAREVDVVCATEKMVTRFSWDEDYDEMLVCEASAVRMDRANQGLPLLDCHNSYSVHSQVGRTVKVWINESRQLCARVRFSSRPEVAGLFQDVVDGIVKGISVGYEIYKFEREERPNGARPIYRATDWMPIEISLAPVPADIDSGIRTGQQQHPVEIINKRITNTTTNMKKTRATETGKTMEYVVEGDPVKQGDIVTVDGVKGVALSDGEVGDTITLTLIEEEVTP
;
A
#
# COMPACT_ATOMS: atom_id res chain seq x y z
N MET A 1 -2.91 -13.57 11.00
CA MET A 1 -3.07 -13.09 9.61
C MET A 1 -2.08 -13.84 8.74
N GLY A 2 -2.47 -14.28 7.54
CA GLY A 2 -1.57 -14.96 6.60
C GLY A 2 -0.75 -13.96 5.77
N VAL A 3 0.26 -14.47 5.07
CA VAL A 3 1.02 -13.71 4.08
C VAL A 3 0.10 -13.33 2.93
N LEU A 4 0.17 -12.07 2.49
CA LEU A 4 -0.59 -11.52 1.37
C LEU A 4 0.33 -11.34 0.16
N TYR A 5 -0.25 -11.28 -1.05
CA TYR A 5 0.48 -11.25 -2.30
C TYR A 5 -0.02 -10.10 -3.19
N GLY A 6 0.91 -9.36 -3.77
CA GLY A 6 0.63 -8.19 -4.62
C GLY A 6 1.24 -8.30 -6.02
N ARG A 7 0.95 -7.35 -6.90
CA ARG A 7 1.35 -7.36 -8.32
C ARG A 7 2.62 -6.57 -8.59
N ALA A 8 3.45 -7.05 -9.53
CA ALA A 8 4.53 -6.28 -10.12
C ALA A 8 4.95 -6.79 -11.51
N LEU A 9 5.80 -6.04 -12.22
CA LEU A 9 6.25 -6.35 -13.57
C LEU A 9 7.78 -6.36 -13.65
N VAL A 10 8.34 -7.28 -14.43
CA VAL A 10 9.75 -7.28 -14.81
C VAL A 10 9.98 -6.15 -15.82
N GLN A 11 11.05 -5.38 -15.63
CA GLN A 11 11.51 -4.37 -16.59
C GLN A 11 12.63 -4.95 -17.47
N PRO A 12 12.36 -5.35 -18.71
CA PRO A 12 13.32 -6.08 -19.55
C PRO A 12 14.62 -5.32 -19.86
N THR A 13 14.60 -3.99 -19.76
CA THR A 13 15.76 -3.13 -20.07
C THR A 13 16.89 -3.17 -19.04
N THR A 14 16.68 -3.87 -17.92
CA THR A 14 17.63 -3.93 -16.82
C THR A 14 18.28 -5.30 -16.64
N ILE A 15 18.12 -6.21 -17.62
CA ILE A 15 18.64 -7.57 -17.53
C ILE A 15 20.14 -7.58 -17.73
N ASP A 16 20.88 -8.07 -16.74
CA ASP A 16 22.28 -8.44 -16.81
C ASP A 16 22.40 -9.96 -16.90
N GLN A 17 22.68 -10.46 -18.10
CA GLN A 17 22.75 -11.91 -18.36
C GLN A 17 23.99 -12.56 -17.73
N GLU A 18 25.10 -11.83 -17.62
CA GLU A 18 26.32 -12.34 -17.02
C GLU A 18 26.17 -12.50 -15.51
N ALA A 19 25.68 -11.46 -14.83
CA ALA A 19 25.39 -11.48 -13.41
C ALA A 19 24.11 -12.28 -13.05
N ARG A 20 23.27 -12.58 -14.06
CA ARG A 20 21.92 -13.16 -13.93
C ARG A 20 21.02 -12.33 -13.05
N GLU A 21 21.06 -11.02 -13.26
CA GLU A 21 20.30 -10.05 -12.50
C GLU A 21 19.26 -9.33 -13.36
N VAL A 22 18.17 -8.94 -12.72
CA VAL A 22 17.14 -8.10 -13.34
C VAL A 22 16.49 -7.21 -12.27
N ASP A 23 16.12 -6.00 -12.67
CA ASP A 23 15.31 -5.13 -11.83
C ASP A 23 13.83 -5.45 -12.03
N VAL A 24 13.12 -5.51 -10.91
CA VAL A 24 11.69 -5.82 -10.88
C VAL A 24 10.95 -4.78 -10.04
N VAL A 25 9.70 -4.52 -10.40
CA VAL A 25 8.75 -3.82 -9.54
C VAL A 25 8.01 -4.87 -8.73
N CYS A 26 8.09 -4.80 -7.40
CA CYS A 26 7.55 -5.81 -6.49
C CYS A 26 6.16 -5.44 -5.97
N ALA A 27 5.91 -4.15 -5.73
CA ALA A 27 4.63 -3.63 -5.31
C ALA A 27 4.42 -2.22 -5.84
N THR A 28 3.16 -1.88 -6.05
CA THR A 28 2.70 -0.53 -6.38
C THR A 28 1.54 -0.17 -5.46
N GLU A 29 1.14 1.11 -5.47
CA GLU A 29 -0.03 1.57 -4.70
C GLU A 29 -1.37 1.28 -5.41
N LYS A 30 -1.39 0.38 -6.40
CA LYS A 30 -2.66 -0.05 -7.00
C LYS A 30 -3.48 -0.84 -6.01
N MET A 31 -4.77 -0.53 -5.98
CA MET A 31 -5.73 -1.25 -5.17
C MET A 31 -5.93 -2.67 -5.70
N VAL A 32 -5.94 -3.64 -4.78
CA VAL A 32 -6.23 -5.05 -5.07
C VAL A 32 -7.43 -5.45 -4.24
N THR A 33 -8.50 -5.91 -4.88
CA THR A 33 -9.69 -6.39 -4.17
C THR A 33 -9.34 -7.66 -3.37
N ARG A 34 -9.73 -7.64 -2.10
CA ARG A 34 -9.62 -8.77 -1.19
C ARG A 34 -11.00 -9.22 -0.74
N PHE A 35 -11.22 -10.50 -0.75
CA PHE A 35 -12.44 -11.12 -0.24
C PHE A 35 -12.18 -11.67 1.16
N SER A 36 -13.03 -11.31 2.09
CA SER A 36 -12.95 -11.75 3.48
C SER A 36 -14.33 -12.21 3.97
N TRP A 37 -14.34 -13.03 5.04
CA TRP A 37 -15.60 -13.47 5.66
C TRP A 37 -16.39 -12.33 6.28
N ASP A 38 -15.70 -11.29 6.74
CA ASP A 38 -16.33 -10.17 7.44
C ASP A 38 -16.72 -9.05 6.47
N GLU A 39 -15.83 -8.70 5.53
CA GLU A 39 -16.04 -7.59 4.61
C GLU A 39 -15.07 -7.69 3.42
N ASP A 40 -15.59 -7.51 2.21
CA ASP A 40 -14.76 -7.34 1.02
C ASP A 40 -14.18 -5.93 1.00
N TYR A 41 -12.90 -5.79 0.72
CA TYR A 41 -12.20 -4.51 0.71
C TYR A 41 -11.20 -4.39 -0.43
N ASP A 42 -10.84 -3.15 -0.75
CA ASP A 42 -9.72 -2.87 -1.66
C ASP A 42 -8.46 -2.56 -0.84
N GLU A 43 -7.46 -3.41 -0.96
CA GLU A 43 -6.18 -3.25 -0.28
C GLU A 43 -5.24 -2.38 -1.10
N MET A 44 -4.53 -1.47 -0.44
CA MET A 44 -3.46 -0.68 -1.01
C MET A 44 -2.21 -0.79 -0.14
N LEU A 45 -1.09 -1.21 -0.71
CA LEU A 45 0.21 -1.17 -0.05
C LEU A 45 0.80 0.23 -0.21
N VAL A 46 0.97 0.96 0.88
CA VAL A 46 1.63 2.28 0.84
C VAL A 46 3.13 2.07 0.64
N CYS A 47 3.67 2.57 -0.48
CA CYS A 47 5.07 2.41 -0.86
C CYS A 47 5.87 3.68 -0.52
N GLU A 48 6.03 3.91 0.77
CA GLU A 48 6.85 5.00 1.35
C GLU A 48 7.85 4.43 2.38
N ALA A 49 8.93 5.16 2.59
CA ALA A 49 9.95 4.76 3.57
C ALA A 49 9.42 4.65 5.01
N SER A 50 8.36 5.39 5.33
CA SER A 50 7.69 5.35 6.63
C SER A 50 6.74 4.16 6.79
N ALA A 51 6.30 3.56 5.69
CA ALA A 51 5.30 2.48 5.68
C ALA A 51 5.92 1.09 5.47
N VAL A 52 7.09 1.02 4.81
CA VAL A 52 7.72 -0.25 4.45
C VAL A 52 8.86 -0.56 5.42
N ARG A 53 8.72 -1.63 6.20
CA ARG A 53 9.80 -2.14 7.05
C ARG A 53 10.84 -2.85 6.20
N MET A 54 12.02 -2.26 6.07
CA MET A 54 13.09 -2.74 5.20
C MET A 54 14.06 -3.71 5.88
N ASP A 55 13.89 -4.03 7.16
CA ASP A 55 14.85 -4.82 7.94
C ASP A 55 15.15 -6.17 7.28
N ARG A 56 14.12 -6.91 6.89
CA ARG A 56 14.26 -8.18 6.21
C ARG A 56 14.74 -8.02 4.77
N ALA A 57 14.26 -7.01 4.06
CA ALA A 57 14.67 -6.71 2.70
C ALA A 57 16.15 -6.39 2.60
N ASN A 58 16.71 -5.67 3.59
CA ASN A 58 18.14 -5.34 3.66
C ASN A 58 19.04 -6.57 3.88
N GLN A 59 18.51 -7.66 4.43
CA GLN A 59 19.20 -8.93 4.57
C GLN A 59 19.12 -9.80 3.31
N GLY A 60 18.27 -9.43 2.37
CA GLY A 60 18.00 -10.13 1.11
C GLY A 60 16.82 -11.09 1.21
N LEU A 61 15.78 -10.80 0.42
CA LEU A 61 14.59 -11.63 0.32
C LEU A 61 14.82 -12.81 -0.62
N PRO A 62 14.24 -13.98 -0.37
CA PRO A 62 14.23 -15.06 -1.34
C PRO A 62 13.42 -14.67 -2.59
N LEU A 63 13.91 -15.09 -3.77
CA LEU A 63 13.13 -15.13 -5.00
C LEU A 63 12.59 -16.55 -5.14
N LEU A 64 11.26 -16.70 -5.12
CA LEU A 64 10.59 -17.98 -5.13
C LEU A 64 9.88 -18.26 -6.48
N ASP A 65 9.61 -19.52 -6.74
CA ASP A 65 8.67 -19.96 -7.75
C ASP A 65 7.27 -20.05 -7.12
N CYS A 66 6.34 -19.25 -7.63
CA CYS A 66 4.91 -19.29 -7.29
C CYS A 66 4.61 -19.30 -5.76
N HIS A 67 5.31 -18.46 -4.98
CA HIS A 67 5.13 -18.36 -3.52
C HIS A 67 5.37 -19.67 -2.75
N ASN A 68 6.05 -20.62 -3.36
CA ASN A 68 6.33 -21.90 -2.72
C ASN A 68 7.49 -21.76 -1.71
N SER A 69 7.14 -21.48 -0.47
CA SER A 69 8.08 -21.36 0.65
C SER A 69 8.37 -22.68 1.38
N TYR A 70 7.75 -23.79 0.96
CA TYR A 70 7.88 -25.09 1.63
C TYR A 70 9.10 -25.88 1.19
N SER A 71 9.77 -25.46 0.11
CA SER A 71 10.93 -26.17 -0.43
C SER A 71 12.05 -25.21 -0.79
N VAL A 72 13.26 -25.53 -0.38
CA VAL A 72 14.46 -24.78 -0.79
C VAL A 72 14.74 -24.89 -2.29
N HIS A 73 14.19 -25.92 -2.97
CA HIS A 73 14.30 -26.07 -4.42
C HIS A 73 13.48 -25.00 -5.16
N SER A 74 12.40 -24.52 -4.55
CA SER A 74 11.56 -23.44 -5.10
C SER A 74 12.18 -22.05 -4.93
N GLN A 75 13.26 -21.92 -4.17
CA GLN A 75 14.02 -20.70 -4.13
C GLN A 75 14.93 -20.63 -5.35
N VAL A 76 14.50 -19.89 -6.37
CA VAL A 76 15.20 -19.75 -7.66
C VAL A 76 16.22 -18.61 -7.69
N GLY A 77 16.27 -17.80 -6.61
CA GLY A 77 17.21 -16.68 -6.49
C GLY A 77 17.04 -15.92 -5.17
N ARG A 78 17.52 -14.69 -5.17
CA ARG A 78 17.36 -13.75 -4.04
C ARG A 78 17.45 -12.30 -4.50
N THR A 79 17.00 -11.38 -3.66
CA THR A 79 17.26 -9.95 -3.89
C THR A 79 18.73 -9.60 -3.57
N VAL A 80 19.29 -8.72 -4.41
CA VAL A 80 20.60 -8.07 -4.22
C VAL A 80 20.40 -6.71 -3.56
N LYS A 81 19.32 -6.02 -3.97
CA LYS A 81 18.95 -4.70 -3.45
C LYS A 81 17.42 -4.56 -3.50
N VAL A 82 16.87 -3.87 -2.53
CA VAL A 82 15.45 -3.46 -2.50
C VAL A 82 15.39 -1.96 -2.24
N TRP A 83 14.50 -1.23 -2.92
CA TRP A 83 14.34 0.21 -2.72
C TRP A 83 12.93 0.67 -3.10
N ILE A 84 12.55 1.84 -2.65
CA ILE A 84 11.36 2.53 -3.09
C ILE A 84 11.78 3.61 -4.08
N ASN A 85 11.16 3.63 -5.26
CA ASN A 85 11.46 4.62 -6.29
C ASN A 85 10.58 5.88 -6.16
N GLU A 86 10.89 6.91 -6.97
CA GLU A 86 10.16 8.18 -6.98
C GLU A 86 8.67 8.04 -7.39
N SER A 87 8.34 6.96 -8.10
CA SER A 87 6.96 6.63 -8.49
C SER A 87 6.19 5.87 -7.42
N ARG A 88 6.69 5.82 -6.17
CA ARG A 88 6.06 5.10 -5.06
C ARG A 88 5.84 3.63 -5.40
N GLN A 89 6.89 2.96 -5.81
CA GLN A 89 6.90 1.53 -6.10
C GLN A 89 8.02 0.86 -5.31
N LEU A 90 7.73 -0.28 -4.69
CA LEU A 90 8.77 -1.14 -4.14
C LEU A 90 9.44 -1.89 -5.28
N CYS A 91 10.73 -1.64 -5.47
CA CYS A 91 11.54 -2.24 -6.50
C CYS A 91 12.62 -3.14 -5.90
N ALA A 92 13.05 -4.12 -6.65
CA ALA A 92 14.19 -4.94 -6.26
C ALA A 92 15.09 -5.27 -7.48
N ARG A 93 16.39 -5.41 -7.22
CA ARG A 93 17.30 -6.14 -8.09
C ARG A 93 17.36 -7.56 -7.58
N VAL A 94 16.99 -8.53 -8.40
CA VAL A 94 17.01 -9.94 -8.10
C VAL A 94 18.12 -10.63 -8.87
N ARG A 95 18.80 -11.59 -8.23
CA ARG A 95 19.79 -12.47 -8.84
C ARG A 95 19.26 -13.89 -8.85
N PHE A 96 19.27 -14.51 -10.03
CA PHE A 96 18.90 -15.91 -10.20
C PHE A 96 20.02 -16.85 -9.79
N SER A 97 19.64 -18.00 -9.25
CA SER A 97 20.58 -19.07 -8.89
C SER A 97 21.35 -19.58 -10.11
N SER A 98 22.60 -19.99 -9.88
CA SER A 98 23.42 -20.66 -10.91
C SER A 98 23.15 -22.14 -11.07
N ARG A 99 22.18 -22.70 -10.34
CA ARG A 99 21.79 -24.10 -10.47
C ARG A 99 21.29 -24.38 -11.88
N PRO A 100 21.67 -25.55 -12.49
CA PRO A 100 21.22 -25.89 -13.85
C PRO A 100 19.70 -25.85 -14.01
N GLU A 101 18.95 -26.23 -12.99
CA GLU A 101 17.47 -26.29 -13.00
C GLU A 101 16.84 -24.90 -13.15
N VAL A 102 17.56 -23.84 -12.80
CA VAL A 102 17.09 -22.45 -12.86
C VAL A 102 17.49 -21.76 -14.18
N ALA A 103 18.39 -22.38 -14.96
CA ALA A 103 18.88 -21.75 -16.18
C ALA A 103 17.79 -21.53 -17.23
N GLY A 104 16.91 -22.50 -17.43
CA GLY A 104 15.76 -22.37 -18.34
C GLY A 104 14.77 -21.30 -17.89
N LEU A 105 14.46 -21.26 -16.60
CA LEU A 105 13.58 -20.26 -16.02
C LEU A 105 14.16 -18.82 -16.19
N PHE A 106 15.47 -18.65 -15.98
CA PHE A 106 16.09 -17.35 -16.22
C PHE A 106 16.06 -16.98 -17.71
N GLN A 107 16.25 -17.95 -18.62
CA GLN A 107 16.11 -17.70 -20.06
C GLN A 107 14.69 -17.27 -20.42
N ASP A 108 13.65 -17.89 -19.84
CA ASP A 108 12.25 -17.50 -20.02
C ASP A 108 11.98 -16.05 -19.56
N VAL A 109 12.68 -15.58 -18.51
CA VAL A 109 12.64 -14.17 -18.10
C VAL A 109 13.33 -13.27 -19.10
N VAL A 110 14.51 -13.65 -19.60
CA VAL A 110 15.24 -12.91 -20.66
C VAL A 110 14.41 -12.78 -21.92
N ASP A 111 13.77 -13.86 -22.35
CA ASP A 111 12.93 -13.91 -23.55
C ASP A 111 11.57 -13.23 -23.33
N GLY A 112 11.28 -12.80 -22.10
CA GLY A 112 10.02 -12.15 -21.74
C GLY A 112 8.82 -13.07 -21.75
N ILE A 113 9.02 -14.37 -21.63
CA ILE A 113 7.96 -15.37 -21.45
C ILE A 113 7.41 -15.29 -20.02
N VAL A 114 8.30 -15.27 -19.04
CA VAL A 114 7.95 -15.06 -17.62
C VAL A 114 8.15 -13.59 -17.27
N LYS A 115 7.05 -12.89 -16.94
CA LYS A 115 7.04 -11.44 -16.64
C LYS A 115 6.42 -11.11 -15.29
N GLY A 116 5.59 -11.99 -14.77
CA GLY A 116 4.82 -11.73 -13.55
C GLY A 116 5.69 -11.81 -12.32
N ILE A 117 5.62 -10.77 -11.49
CA ILE A 117 6.24 -10.70 -10.17
C ILE A 117 5.13 -10.51 -9.14
N SER A 118 5.27 -11.15 -8.01
CA SER A 118 4.40 -10.99 -6.86
C SER A 118 5.26 -10.81 -5.61
N VAL A 119 4.77 -10.06 -4.63
CA VAL A 119 5.43 -9.90 -3.34
C VAL A 119 4.62 -10.59 -2.26
N GLY A 120 5.28 -11.38 -1.43
CA GLY A 120 4.71 -11.87 -0.18
C GLY A 120 5.08 -10.91 0.95
N TYR A 121 4.10 -10.57 1.80
CA TYR A 121 4.27 -9.56 2.83
C TYR A 121 3.42 -9.83 4.06
N GLU A 122 3.81 -9.21 5.15
CA GLU A 122 3.07 -9.14 6.40
C GLU A 122 2.65 -7.70 6.66
N ILE A 123 1.41 -7.52 7.14
CA ILE A 123 0.88 -6.20 7.48
C ILE A 123 0.79 -6.09 9.00
N TYR A 124 1.24 -4.95 9.51
CA TYR A 124 1.24 -4.59 10.94
C TYR A 124 0.18 -3.55 11.25
N LYS A 125 -0.14 -2.68 10.24
CA LYS A 125 -1.13 -1.63 10.42
C LYS A 125 -1.88 -1.37 9.12
N PHE A 126 -3.21 -1.32 9.23
CA PHE A 126 -4.10 -0.77 8.21
C PHE A 126 -4.71 0.55 8.67
N GLU A 127 -4.88 1.45 7.73
CA GLU A 127 -5.80 2.58 7.84
C GLU A 127 -6.99 2.30 6.93
N ARG A 128 -8.18 2.17 7.56
CA ARG A 128 -9.43 1.94 6.84
C ARG A 128 -10.04 3.26 6.42
N GLU A 129 -10.38 3.38 5.15
CA GLU A 129 -11.02 4.54 4.54
C GLU A 129 -12.37 4.11 3.96
N GLU A 130 -13.45 4.73 4.42
CA GLU A 130 -14.78 4.52 3.86
C GLU A 130 -14.92 5.21 2.51
N ARG A 131 -15.67 4.58 1.61
CA ARG A 131 -16.04 5.19 0.33
C ARG A 131 -17.53 5.45 0.26
N PRO A 132 -17.97 6.53 -0.45
CA PRO A 132 -19.36 6.86 -0.58
C PRO A 132 -20.13 5.76 -1.35
N ASN A 133 -21.48 5.80 -1.23
CA ASN A 133 -22.42 4.97 -1.99
C ASN A 133 -22.28 3.45 -1.78
N GLY A 134 -21.77 3.01 -0.63
CA GLY A 134 -21.62 1.59 -0.32
C GLY A 134 -20.54 0.88 -1.14
N ALA A 135 -19.60 1.63 -1.74
CA ALA A 135 -18.43 1.04 -2.36
C ALA A 135 -17.53 0.40 -1.29
N ARG A 136 -16.77 -0.64 -1.71
CA ARG A 136 -15.86 -1.34 -0.79
C ARG A 136 -14.92 -0.36 -0.11
N PRO A 137 -14.67 -0.48 1.20
CA PRO A 137 -13.70 0.37 1.89
C PRO A 137 -12.28 0.11 1.35
N ILE A 138 -11.42 1.12 1.48
CA ILE A 138 -10.00 0.98 1.19
C ILE A 138 -9.27 0.68 2.49
N TYR A 139 -8.45 -0.35 2.48
CA TYR A 139 -7.52 -0.67 3.55
C TYR A 139 -6.11 -0.32 3.09
N ARG A 140 -5.58 0.79 3.60
CA ARG A 140 -4.21 1.22 3.33
C ARG A 140 -3.26 0.55 4.31
N ALA A 141 -2.39 -0.31 3.82
CA ALA A 141 -1.32 -0.87 4.63
C ALA A 141 -0.24 0.21 4.84
N THR A 142 -0.29 0.88 5.99
CA THR A 142 0.63 1.97 6.34
C THR A 142 1.82 1.51 7.20
N ASP A 143 1.86 0.23 7.56
CA ASP A 143 3.00 -0.42 8.18
C ASP A 143 3.01 -1.90 7.75
N TRP A 144 3.96 -2.27 6.90
CA TRP A 144 4.05 -3.62 6.34
C TRP A 144 5.50 -4.00 6.01
N MET A 145 5.77 -5.28 5.89
CA MET A 145 7.10 -5.84 5.65
C MET A 145 7.07 -6.84 4.50
N PRO A 146 7.87 -6.64 3.43
CA PRO A 146 8.06 -7.66 2.41
C PRO A 146 8.85 -8.85 3.00
N ILE A 147 8.40 -10.07 2.72
CA ILE A 147 9.03 -11.29 3.24
C ILE A 147 9.62 -12.17 2.15
N GLU A 148 9.10 -12.09 0.94
CA GLU A 148 9.62 -12.78 -0.24
C GLU A 148 9.18 -12.08 -1.53
N ILE A 149 9.83 -12.40 -2.64
CA ILE A 149 9.44 -12.01 -4.00
C ILE A 149 9.30 -13.30 -4.81
N SER A 150 8.27 -13.39 -5.64
CA SER A 150 8.00 -14.57 -6.44
C SER A 150 7.84 -14.26 -7.93
N LEU A 151 8.34 -15.15 -8.76
CA LEU A 151 7.85 -15.29 -10.12
C LEU A 151 6.46 -15.91 -10.07
N ALA A 152 5.48 -15.29 -10.72
CA ALA A 152 4.12 -15.77 -10.77
C ALA A 152 3.60 -15.74 -12.21
N PRO A 153 3.23 -16.88 -12.83
CA PRO A 153 2.69 -16.92 -14.20
C PRO A 153 1.39 -16.12 -14.32
N VAL A 154 0.59 -16.17 -13.26
CA VAL A 154 -0.61 -15.33 -13.07
C VAL A 154 -0.35 -14.51 -11.81
N PRO A 155 0.09 -13.25 -11.95
CA PRO A 155 0.27 -12.38 -10.79
C PRO A 155 -1.06 -12.23 -10.07
N ALA A 156 -1.04 -12.25 -8.75
CA ALA A 156 -2.20 -12.30 -7.87
C ALA A 156 -3.36 -11.48 -8.41
N ASP A 157 -4.27 -12.15 -9.06
CA ASP A 157 -5.58 -11.65 -9.42
C ASP A 157 -6.60 -12.17 -8.41
N ILE A 158 -7.63 -11.45 -8.35
CA ILE A 158 -8.87 -11.50 -7.61
C ILE A 158 -9.23 -12.85 -6.93
N ASP A 159 -8.87 -13.99 -7.49
CA ASP A 159 -9.36 -15.29 -7.03
C ASP A 159 -8.31 -16.19 -6.34
N SER A 160 -7.06 -15.79 -6.21
CA SER A 160 -6.06 -16.62 -5.56
C SER A 160 -5.85 -16.28 -4.09
N GLY A 161 -6.90 -16.37 -3.33
CA GLY A 161 -6.87 -16.35 -1.88
C GLY A 161 -6.33 -17.66 -1.29
N ILE A 162 -5.12 -18.07 -1.59
CA ILE A 162 -4.46 -19.15 -0.84
C ILE A 162 -3.79 -18.53 0.37
N ARG A 163 -4.52 -18.54 1.46
CA ARG A 163 -3.98 -18.31 2.80
C ARG A 163 -3.17 -19.52 3.19
N THR A 164 -1.88 -19.49 3.07
CA THR A 164 -1.01 -20.40 3.80
C THR A 164 -0.59 -19.73 5.08
N GLY A 165 -1.04 -20.34 6.17
CA GLY A 165 -0.93 -19.82 7.51
C GLY A 165 0.48 -19.74 8.04
N GLN A 166 0.56 -18.88 9.01
CA GLN A 166 1.26 -18.87 10.29
C GLN A 166 2.48 -17.95 10.39
N GLN A 167 2.20 -16.68 10.65
CA GLN A 167 2.64 -16.09 11.91
C GLN A 167 1.60 -15.03 12.30
N GLN A 168 0.96 -15.24 13.44
CA GLN A 168 -0.06 -14.34 13.97
C GLN A 168 0.66 -13.27 14.80
N HIS A 169 0.88 -12.11 14.21
CA HIS A 169 1.06 -10.90 14.99
C HIS A 169 -0.22 -10.06 14.89
N PRO A 170 -0.58 -9.33 15.93
CA PRO A 170 -1.75 -8.47 15.87
C PRO A 170 -1.54 -7.39 14.82
N VAL A 171 -2.54 -7.21 13.94
CA VAL A 171 -2.59 -6.08 13.01
C VAL A 171 -3.45 -5.01 13.64
N GLU A 172 -2.87 -3.81 13.81
CA GLU A 172 -3.63 -2.66 14.26
C GLU A 172 -4.47 -2.11 13.10
N ILE A 173 -5.79 -2.08 13.28
CA ILE A 173 -6.72 -1.45 12.31
C ILE A 173 -7.16 -0.13 12.92
N ILE A 174 -6.71 0.98 12.34
CA ILE A 174 -7.20 2.31 12.69
C ILE A 174 -8.35 2.64 11.74
N ASN A 175 -9.56 2.71 12.29
CA ASN A 175 -10.69 3.22 11.55
C ASN A 175 -10.55 4.74 11.45
N LYS A 176 -10.13 5.26 10.30
CA LYS A 176 -10.33 6.67 9.98
C LYS A 176 -11.83 6.89 9.81
N ARG A 177 -12.50 7.25 10.89
CA ARG A 177 -13.85 7.81 10.75
C ARG A 177 -13.72 9.08 9.92
N ILE A 178 -14.32 9.08 8.73
CA ILE A 178 -14.80 10.32 8.16
C ILE A 178 -15.99 10.68 9.04
N THR A 179 -15.74 11.34 10.14
CA THR A 179 -16.80 11.99 10.87
C THR A 179 -17.25 13.13 9.97
N ASN A 180 -18.34 12.91 9.20
CA ASN A 180 -19.17 14.02 8.74
C ASN A 180 -19.83 14.60 10.01
N THR A 181 -19.00 15.14 10.88
CA THR A 181 -19.46 15.87 12.05
C THR A 181 -20.00 17.18 11.48
N THR A 182 -21.33 17.27 11.40
CA THR A 182 -21.99 18.57 11.24
C THR A 182 -21.76 19.30 12.57
N THR A 183 -20.52 19.72 12.78
CA THR A 183 -20.17 20.51 13.95
C THR A 183 -20.66 21.91 13.68
N ASN A 184 -21.52 22.43 14.56
CA ASN A 184 -21.86 23.83 14.50
C ASN A 184 -20.59 24.65 14.72
N MET A 185 -20.11 25.29 13.67
CA MET A 185 -18.95 26.15 13.69
C MET A 185 -19.33 27.54 13.23
N LYS A 186 -18.79 28.54 13.89
CA LYS A 186 -18.97 29.94 13.51
C LYS A 186 -17.73 30.46 12.80
N LYS A 187 -17.90 30.89 11.57
CA LYS A 187 -16.83 31.51 10.76
C LYS A 187 -16.34 32.77 11.44
N THR A 188 -15.04 32.86 11.72
CA THR A 188 -14.41 34.02 12.33
C THR A 188 -13.62 34.88 11.35
N ARG A 189 -12.91 34.25 10.39
CA ARG A 189 -12.08 35.00 9.45
C ARG A 189 -11.72 34.16 8.21
N ALA A 190 -11.67 34.82 7.02
CA ALA A 190 -11.08 34.26 5.82
C ALA A 190 -9.61 34.69 5.75
N THR A 191 -8.71 33.75 5.36
CA THR A 191 -7.31 34.13 5.09
C THR A 191 -7.17 34.71 3.69
N GLU A 192 -6.16 35.55 3.46
CA GLU A 192 -5.94 36.26 2.20
C GLU A 192 -5.76 35.37 0.97
N THR A 193 -5.44 34.07 1.16
CA THR A 193 -5.25 33.10 0.07
C THR A 193 -6.53 32.41 -0.37
N GLY A 194 -7.65 32.58 0.32
CA GLY A 194 -8.93 31.91 0.01
C GLY A 194 -8.96 30.38 0.20
N LYS A 195 -7.84 29.77 0.53
CA LYS A 195 -7.71 28.31 0.66
C LYS A 195 -7.85 27.80 2.09
N THR A 196 -7.72 28.66 3.08
CA THR A 196 -7.89 28.34 4.49
C THR A 196 -8.86 29.29 5.15
N MET A 197 -9.59 28.82 6.17
CA MET A 197 -10.52 29.60 6.97
C MET A 197 -10.39 29.25 8.44
N GLU A 198 -10.60 30.23 9.30
CA GLU A 198 -10.64 30.06 10.75
C GLU A 198 -12.09 29.93 11.23
N TYR A 199 -12.33 28.98 12.10
CA TYR A 199 -13.62 28.68 12.70
C TYR A 199 -13.49 28.46 14.20
N VAL A 200 -14.54 28.83 14.96
CA VAL A 200 -14.66 28.45 16.37
C VAL A 200 -15.46 27.16 16.47
N VAL A 201 -14.96 26.20 17.23
CA VAL A 201 -15.65 24.94 17.52
C VAL A 201 -16.78 25.18 18.48
N GLU A 202 -18.05 25.00 18.08
CA GLU A 202 -19.25 25.17 18.89
C GLU A 202 -19.94 23.84 19.24
N GLY A 203 -19.48 22.72 18.66
CA GLY A 203 -20.05 21.38 18.84
C GLY A 203 -19.04 20.39 19.42
N ASP A 204 -19.00 19.18 18.84
CA ASP A 204 -18.04 18.16 19.29
C ASP A 204 -16.60 18.56 19.01
N PRO A 205 -15.64 18.12 19.85
CA PRO A 205 -14.21 18.34 19.62
C PRO A 205 -13.77 17.85 18.25
N VAL A 206 -12.84 18.57 17.63
CA VAL A 206 -12.30 18.26 16.29
C VAL A 206 -10.83 17.87 16.45
N LYS A 207 -10.40 16.85 15.70
CA LYS A 207 -9.00 16.41 15.67
C LYS A 207 -8.31 16.84 14.39
N GLN A 208 -7.01 17.05 14.46
CA GLN A 208 -6.21 17.34 13.28
C GLN A 208 -6.39 16.24 12.22
N GLY A 209 -6.71 16.64 11.00
CA GLY A 209 -6.99 15.75 9.88
C GLY A 209 -8.46 15.37 9.72
N ASP A 210 -9.37 15.75 10.64
CA ASP A 210 -10.80 15.53 10.47
C ASP A 210 -11.33 16.37 9.29
N ILE A 211 -12.23 15.76 8.52
CA ILE A 211 -12.97 16.47 7.48
C ILE A 211 -14.24 17.03 8.12
N VAL A 212 -14.33 18.34 8.14
CA VAL A 212 -15.45 19.07 8.74
C VAL A 212 -16.22 19.79 7.67
N THR A 213 -17.57 19.75 7.75
CA THR A 213 -18.44 20.50 6.85
C THR A 213 -19.05 21.66 7.62
N VAL A 214 -18.81 22.89 7.16
CA VAL A 214 -19.35 24.12 7.75
C VAL A 214 -20.01 24.94 6.66
N ASP A 215 -21.28 25.30 6.86
CA ASP A 215 -22.09 26.06 5.88
C ASP A 215 -22.08 25.45 4.45
N GLY A 216 -21.99 24.10 4.36
CA GLY A 216 -21.95 23.38 3.08
C GLY A 216 -20.56 23.31 2.43
N VAL A 217 -19.54 23.89 3.05
CA VAL A 217 -18.15 23.84 2.58
C VAL A 217 -17.38 22.81 3.39
N LYS A 218 -16.65 21.93 2.71
CA LYS A 218 -15.79 20.92 3.35
C LYS A 218 -14.37 21.45 3.53
N GLY A 219 -13.76 21.15 4.65
CA GLY A 219 -12.39 21.46 4.94
C GLY A 219 -11.73 20.43 5.84
N VAL A 220 -10.39 20.37 5.82
CA VAL A 220 -9.58 19.51 6.70
C VAL A 220 -9.06 20.34 7.85
N ALA A 221 -9.27 19.88 9.09
CA ALA A 221 -8.74 20.55 10.28
C ALA A 221 -7.21 20.45 10.34
N LEU A 222 -6.54 21.59 10.51
CA LEU A 222 -5.07 21.66 10.61
C LEU A 222 -4.56 21.47 12.05
N SER A 223 -5.46 21.49 13.05
CA SER A 223 -5.13 21.26 14.46
C SER A 223 -6.29 20.63 15.21
N ASP A 224 -6.02 20.07 16.36
CA ASP A 224 -7.06 19.70 17.32
C ASP A 224 -7.77 20.96 17.83
N GLY A 225 -9.06 20.83 18.17
CA GLY A 225 -9.85 21.91 18.78
C GLY A 225 -10.93 21.37 19.70
N GLU A 226 -10.96 21.88 20.93
CA GLU A 226 -12.04 21.69 21.87
C GLU A 226 -13.09 22.80 21.71
N VAL A 227 -14.24 22.62 22.34
CA VAL A 227 -15.33 23.64 22.28
C VAL A 227 -14.85 25.01 22.73
N GLY A 228 -14.98 26.02 21.88
CA GLY A 228 -14.50 27.39 22.09
C GLY A 228 -13.15 27.70 21.47
N ASP A 229 -12.41 26.70 21.02
CA ASP A 229 -11.13 26.91 20.33
C ASP A 229 -11.34 27.42 18.90
N THR A 230 -10.38 28.21 18.44
CA THR A 230 -10.31 28.62 17.02
C THR A 230 -9.39 27.65 16.30
N ILE A 231 -9.90 26.99 15.26
CA ILE A 231 -9.15 26.09 14.40
C ILE A 231 -9.09 26.60 12.97
N THR A 232 -8.07 26.21 12.24
CA THR A 232 -7.93 26.50 10.81
C THR A 232 -8.32 25.29 10.00
N LEU A 233 -9.18 25.49 8.99
CA LEU A 233 -9.54 24.48 8.00
C LEU A 233 -8.88 24.80 6.66
N THR A 234 -8.29 23.81 6.01
CA THR A 234 -7.95 23.87 4.59
C THR A 234 -9.17 23.45 3.79
N LEU A 235 -9.66 24.32 2.91
CA LEU A 235 -10.86 24.06 2.11
C LEU A 235 -10.59 22.99 1.05
N ILE A 236 -11.54 22.08 0.90
CA ILE A 236 -11.54 21.07 -0.17
C ILE A 236 -12.36 21.65 -1.32
N GLU A 237 -11.70 21.90 -2.46
CA GLU A 237 -12.39 22.24 -3.70
C GLU A 237 -13.08 20.97 -4.24
N GLU A 238 -14.41 20.95 -4.33
CA GLU A 238 -15.09 19.92 -5.10
C GLU A 238 -14.86 20.24 -6.59
N GLU A 239 -14.18 19.35 -7.31
CA GLU A 239 -14.15 19.43 -8.78
C GLU A 239 -15.59 19.30 -9.27
N VAL A 240 -16.15 20.40 -9.75
CA VAL A 240 -17.37 20.39 -10.53
C VAL A 240 -17.02 19.79 -11.88
N THR A 241 -17.21 18.48 -12.03
CA THR A 241 -17.20 17.84 -13.37
C THR A 241 -18.37 18.38 -14.17
N PRO A 242 -18.13 18.87 -15.39
CA PRO A 242 -19.16 19.42 -16.27
C PRO A 242 -20.15 18.36 -16.77
#